data_125fd0a26a9ad68b601d1a3b0539d3e6
#
_entry.id   125fd0a26a9ad68b601d1a3b0539d3e6
#
_cell.length_a   1.000
_cell.length_b   1.000
_cell.length_c   1.000
_cell.angle_alpha   90.00
_cell.angle_beta   90.00
_cell.angle_gamma   90.00
#
_symmetry.space_group_name_H-M   'P 1'
#
loop_
_entity.id
_entity.type
_entity.pdbx_description
1 polymer ?
#
loop_
_entity_poly.entity_id
_entity_poly.type
_entity_poly.pdbx_seq_one_letter_code
_entity_poly.pdbx_strand_id
1 'polypeptide(L)'
;MTQTATKTNATTHKGIETTGIEIVKESQRTAQPQDLFLPWFASNVSVFGMSYGAFMLGFGVSFWQAIAATLVGVTVSFGFCGIIAIAGKRGSAPTMVLSRAAFGTQGNKIPGVISWMTSIGWETSLAITAVLATTTIFRRLGWSSGNSVKICATIIVAFLIVGGAVAGYHIIMKLQAVLTWITGILTVIYLVMAVSHIDWYAATSLPAASFPTFVGALTLTMTGTGLGWTNIAADWSRYQSRTSPGFAIAFWNVFGASLPLVILITGGLLLAASSKNLSDAIGADPIGALATILPTWFLIPFLLAAILSLLAGAINGIYSSGLTLLTLGIRVPRPAASLIDETILTIGTLYVVFVAPNFI
;
A
#
# COMPACT_ATOMS: atom_id res chain seq x y z
N MET A 1 12.66 -53.28 4.06
CA MET A 1 11.64 -52.65 3.21
C MET A 1 11.86 -51.12 3.25
N THR A 2 12.51 -50.59 2.23
CA THR A 2 12.93 -49.19 2.11
C THR A 2 11.77 -48.43 1.51
N GLN A 3 11.10 -47.56 2.33
CA GLN A 3 10.08 -46.67 1.79
C GLN A 3 10.75 -45.51 1.04
N THR A 4 10.57 -45.55 -0.25
CA THR A 4 10.94 -44.46 -1.18
C THR A 4 10.01 -43.28 -0.92
N ALA A 5 10.53 -42.22 -0.38
CA ALA A 5 9.81 -40.96 -0.24
C ALA A 5 9.50 -40.36 -1.62
N THR A 6 8.27 -40.47 -2.07
CA THR A 6 7.77 -39.83 -3.27
C THR A 6 7.85 -38.32 -3.09
N LYS A 7 8.78 -37.67 -3.76
CA LYS A 7 8.80 -36.19 -3.89
C LYS A 7 7.52 -35.76 -4.59
N THR A 8 6.60 -35.22 -3.82
CA THR A 8 5.39 -34.57 -4.36
C THR A 8 5.86 -33.37 -5.17
N ASN A 9 5.80 -33.45 -6.48
CA ASN A 9 6.03 -32.34 -7.39
C ASN A 9 5.07 -31.21 -7.01
N ALA A 10 5.61 -30.08 -6.58
CA ALA A 10 4.86 -28.84 -6.40
C ALA A 10 4.27 -28.50 -7.79
N THR A 11 2.96 -28.64 -7.92
CA THR A 11 2.22 -28.21 -9.11
C THR A 11 2.36 -26.70 -9.19
N THR A 12 3.25 -26.22 -10.06
CA THR A 12 3.33 -24.81 -10.44
C THR A 12 2.00 -24.45 -11.10
N HIS A 13 1.13 -23.73 -10.40
CA HIS A 13 -0.08 -23.16 -10.97
C HIS A 13 0.32 -22.16 -12.07
N LYS A 14 0.35 -22.64 -13.32
CA LYS A 14 0.51 -21.82 -14.52
C LYS A 14 -0.89 -21.38 -14.96
N GLY A 15 -1.40 -20.25 -14.44
CA GLY A 15 -2.69 -19.73 -14.90
C GLY A 15 -3.25 -18.61 -14.02
N ILE A 16 -4.25 -17.92 -14.53
CA ILE A 16 -5.02 -16.91 -13.81
C ILE A 16 -5.74 -17.59 -12.64
N GLU A 17 -5.68 -16.98 -11.45
CA GLU A 17 -6.37 -17.49 -10.27
C GLU A 17 -7.89 -17.38 -10.44
N THR A 18 -8.57 -18.49 -10.24
CA THR A 18 -10.05 -18.55 -10.28
C THR A 18 -10.68 -18.67 -8.89
N THR A 19 -9.87 -18.94 -7.84
CA THR A 19 -10.35 -19.03 -6.46
C THR A 19 -10.85 -17.67 -6.01
N GLY A 20 -12.14 -17.55 -5.77
CA GLY A 20 -12.80 -16.35 -5.29
C GLY A 20 -12.89 -16.31 -3.77
N ILE A 21 -14.12 -16.37 -3.26
CA ILE A 21 -14.45 -16.31 -1.83
C ILE A 21 -14.55 -17.70 -1.18
N GLU A 22 -14.27 -18.75 -1.90
CA GLU A 22 -14.25 -20.12 -1.41
C GLU A 22 -13.10 -20.34 -0.41
N ILE A 23 -13.26 -21.33 0.46
CA ILE A 23 -12.18 -21.77 1.36
C ILE A 23 -11.05 -22.36 0.51
N VAL A 24 -9.84 -21.85 0.71
CA VAL A 24 -8.65 -22.34 0.01
C VAL A 24 -8.38 -23.82 0.35
N LYS A 25 -8.24 -24.66 -0.66
CA LYS A 25 -7.98 -26.09 -0.50
C LYS A 25 -6.63 -26.33 0.18
N GLU A 26 -6.53 -27.37 0.99
CA GLU A 26 -5.31 -27.68 1.76
C GLU A 26 -4.07 -27.84 0.84
N SER A 27 -4.24 -28.40 -0.35
CA SER A 27 -3.17 -28.54 -1.35
C SER A 27 -2.63 -27.22 -1.90
N GLN A 28 -3.37 -26.12 -1.74
CA GLN A 28 -2.99 -24.78 -2.18
C GLN A 28 -2.37 -23.93 -1.06
N ARG A 29 -2.38 -24.43 0.17
CA ARG A 29 -1.90 -23.74 1.37
C ARG A 29 -0.40 -23.96 1.57
N THR A 30 0.38 -23.45 0.64
CA THR A 30 1.83 -23.68 0.57
C THR A 30 2.65 -22.49 1.03
N ALA A 31 2.02 -21.34 1.27
CA ALA A 31 2.70 -20.12 1.68
C ALA A 31 3.30 -20.25 3.10
N GLN A 32 4.47 -19.66 3.29
CA GLN A 32 5.20 -19.60 4.55
C GLN A 32 5.00 -18.22 5.21
N PRO A 33 5.12 -18.10 6.55
CA PRO A 33 4.92 -16.82 7.22
C PRO A 33 5.77 -15.68 6.67
N GLN A 34 7.03 -15.92 6.32
CA GLN A 34 7.94 -14.92 5.76
C GLN A 34 7.53 -14.39 4.38
N ASP A 35 6.72 -15.14 3.63
CA ASP A 35 6.22 -14.70 2.33
C ASP A 35 5.32 -13.46 2.47
N LEU A 36 4.73 -13.25 3.65
CA LEU A 36 3.93 -12.05 3.95
C LEU A 36 4.77 -10.77 3.98
N PHE A 37 6.08 -10.86 4.23
CA PHE A 37 6.93 -9.67 4.20
C PHE A 37 6.85 -8.93 2.87
N LEU A 38 6.91 -9.65 1.76
CA LEU A 38 7.03 -9.07 0.41
C LEU A 38 5.84 -8.19 0.01
N PRO A 39 4.56 -8.67 0.04
CA PRO A 39 3.43 -7.85 -0.36
C PRO A 39 3.22 -6.66 0.58
N TRP A 40 3.48 -6.81 1.87
CA TRP A 40 3.35 -5.74 2.83
C TRP A 40 4.46 -4.69 2.71
N PHE A 41 5.70 -5.12 2.45
CA PHE A 41 6.82 -4.21 2.22
C PHE A 41 6.64 -3.43 0.91
N ALA A 42 6.36 -4.13 -0.20
CA ALA A 42 6.20 -3.50 -1.51
C ALA A 42 5.08 -2.44 -1.54
N SER A 43 3.96 -2.69 -0.85
CA SER A 43 2.84 -1.74 -0.77
C SER A 43 3.13 -0.53 0.10
N ASN A 44 4.13 -0.60 0.98
CA ASN A 44 4.41 0.44 1.97
C ASN A 44 5.78 1.13 1.76
N VAL A 45 6.65 0.60 0.89
CA VAL A 45 7.95 1.23 0.56
C VAL A 45 7.78 2.33 -0.49
N SER A 46 6.90 3.26 -0.23
CA SER A 46 6.59 4.36 -1.14
C SER A 46 7.13 5.69 -0.62
N VAL A 47 7.83 6.44 -1.47
CA VAL A 47 8.26 7.81 -1.15
C VAL A 47 7.07 8.71 -0.80
N PHE A 48 5.85 8.37 -1.27
CA PHE A 48 4.62 9.01 -0.80
C PHE A 48 4.45 8.91 0.72
N GLY A 49 4.90 7.81 1.34
CA GLY A 49 4.89 7.64 2.80
C GLY A 49 5.63 8.73 3.57
N MET A 50 6.60 9.41 2.93
CA MET A 50 7.31 10.54 3.53
C MET A 50 6.40 11.75 3.76
N SER A 51 5.33 11.92 2.98
CA SER A 51 4.38 13.03 3.14
C SER A 51 3.67 13.01 4.49
N TYR A 52 3.48 11.84 5.09
CA TYR A 52 2.91 11.75 6.45
C TYR A 52 3.75 12.47 7.49
N GLY A 53 5.08 12.56 7.31
CA GLY A 53 5.96 13.38 8.15
C GLY A 53 5.59 14.87 8.09
N ALA A 54 5.39 15.42 6.89
CA ALA A 54 4.95 16.80 6.70
C ALA A 54 3.52 17.02 7.22
N PHE A 55 2.61 16.08 6.97
CA PHE A 55 1.23 16.18 7.48
C PHE A 55 1.18 16.20 9.00
N MET A 56 2.00 15.40 9.70
CA MET A 56 2.09 15.46 11.17
C MET A 56 2.60 16.81 11.66
N LEU A 57 3.60 17.41 10.98
CA LEU A 57 4.07 18.76 11.34
C LEU A 57 2.98 19.81 11.14
N GLY A 58 2.06 19.62 10.20
CA GLY A 58 0.90 20.46 10.01
C GLY A 58 -0.03 20.54 11.25
N PHE A 59 0.00 19.54 12.13
CA PHE A 59 -0.68 19.58 13.44
C PHE A 59 0.09 20.45 14.46
N GLY A 60 1.35 20.81 14.21
CA GLY A 60 2.18 21.56 15.14
C GLY A 60 2.84 20.71 16.24
N VAL A 61 2.95 19.37 16.05
CA VAL A 61 3.64 18.49 17.00
C VAL A 61 5.16 18.64 16.89
N SER A 62 5.87 18.41 18.01
CA SER A 62 7.33 18.36 17.98
C SER A 62 7.85 17.13 17.23
N PHE A 63 9.14 17.17 16.84
CA PHE A 63 9.81 16.03 16.23
C PHE A 63 9.65 14.75 17.06
N TRP A 64 9.87 14.81 18.36
CA TRP A 64 9.79 13.63 19.22
C TRP A 64 8.36 13.09 19.38
N GLN A 65 7.37 13.99 19.41
CA GLN A 65 5.96 13.59 19.38
C GLN A 65 5.60 12.91 18.04
N ALA A 66 6.07 13.45 16.92
CA ALA A 66 5.84 12.85 15.61
C ALA A 66 6.52 11.48 15.47
N ILE A 67 7.75 11.31 15.99
CA ILE A 67 8.43 10.00 16.05
C ILE A 67 7.65 9.00 16.91
N ALA A 68 7.18 9.44 18.10
CA ALA A 68 6.37 8.57 18.96
C ALA A 68 5.04 8.19 18.28
N ALA A 69 4.36 9.15 17.63
CA ALA A 69 3.14 8.90 16.86
C ALA A 69 3.39 7.94 15.69
N THR A 70 4.53 8.07 15.00
CA THR A 70 4.92 7.17 13.92
C THR A 70 5.15 5.74 14.43
N LEU A 71 6.01 5.57 15.43
CA LEU A 71 6.36 4.25 15.95
C LEU A 71 5.13 3.53 16.51
N VAL A 72 4.36 4.20 17.36
CA VAL A 72 3.16 3.62 17.98
C VAL A 72 2.06 3.46 16.95
N GLY A 73 1.76 4.51 16.17
CA GLY A 73 0.65 4.53 15.22
C GLY A 73 0.80 3.47 14.14
N VAL A 74 1.97 3.39 13.50
CA VAL A 74 2.25 2.40 12.45
C VAL A 74 2.23 0.98 13.04
N THR A 75 2.98 0.74 14.13
CA THR A 75 3.11 -0.62 14.67
C THR A 75 1.79 -1.15 15.24
N VAL A 76 1.03 -0.33 15.97
CA VAL A 76 -0.26 -0.73 16.55
C VAL A 76 -1.30 -0.96 15.45
N SER A 77 -1.40 -0.06 14.48
CA SER A 77 -2.39 -0.20 13.40
C SER A 77 -2.13 -1.43 12.53
N PHE A 78 -0.87 -1.72 12.17
CA PHE A 78 -0.53 -2.98 11.50
C PHE A 78 -0.60 -4.19 12.42
N GLY A 79 -0.50 -4.00 13.74
CA GLY A 79 -0.79 -5.05 14.73
C GLY A 79 -2.20 -5.63 14.56
N PHE A 80 -3.21 -4.79 14.30
CA PHE A 80 -4.55 -5.25 13.95
C PHE A 80 -4.57 -6.06 12.64
N CYS A 81 -3.84 -5.64 11.61
CA CYS A 81 -3.68 -6.42 10.38
C CYS A 81 -3.05 -7.80 10.67
N GLY A 82 -2.04 -7.85 11.54
CA GLY A 82 -1.40 -9.09 11.97
C GLY A 82 -2.37 -10.06 12.67
N ILE A 83 -3.26 -9.56 13.54
CA ILE A 83 -4.30 -10.35 14.20
C ILE A 83 -5.29 -10.90 13.16
N ILE A 84 -5.73 -10.05 12.20
CA ILE A 84 -6.63 -10.46 11.12
C ILE A 84 -5.93 -11.45 10.17
N ALA A 85 -4.64 -11.33 9.94
CA ALA A 85 -3.86 -12.30 9.17
C ALA A 85 -3.84 -13.69 9.84
N ILE A 86 -3.82 -13.76 11.19
CA ILE A 86 -3.98 -15.04 11.90
C ILE A 86 -5.36 -15.64 11.62
N ALA A 87 -6.42 -14.82 11.59
CA ALA A 87 -7.76 -15.29 11.24
C ALA A 87 -7.81 -15.80 9.80
N GLY A 88 -7.17 -15.13 8.83
CA GLY A 88 -7.02 -15.57 7.45
C GLY A 88 -6.39 -16.95 7.33
N LYS A 89 -5.30 -17.20 8.03
CA LYS A 89 -4.66 -18.51 8.11
C LYS A 89 -5.61 -19.57 8.72
N ARG A 90 -6.34 -19.24 9.76
CA ARG A 90 -7.26 -20.19 10.44
C ARG A 90 -8.46 -20.53 9.58
N GLY A 91 -9.09 -19.51 8.98
CA GLY A 91 -10.31 -19.64 8.18
C GLY A 91 -10.09 -19.98 6.70
N SER A 92 -8.87 -19.77 6.18
CA SER A 92 -8.53 -20.00 4.76
C SER A 92 -9.45 -19.27 3.77
N ALA A 93 -9.95 -18.11 4.16
CA ALA A 93 -10.92 -17.30 3.41
C ALA A 93 -10.57 -15.81 3.49
N PRO A 94 -11.09 -14.99 2.56
CA PRO A 94 -10.90 -13.54 2.57
C PRO A 94 -11.48 -12.87 3.82
N THR A 95 -10.98 -11.69 4.15
CA THR A 95 -11.37 -10.91 5.34
C THR A 95 -12.88 -10.72 5.43
N MET A 96 -13.52 -10.26 4.35
CA MET A 96 -14.97 -10.02 4.34
C MET A 96 -15.81 -11.30 4.33
N VAL A 97 -15.24 -12.45 4.01
CA VAL A 97 -15.89 -13.76 4.24
C VAL A 97 -15.83 -14.13 5.71
N LEU A 98 -14.66 -13.94 6.35
CA LEU A 98 -14.46 -14.26 7.77
C LEU A 98 -15.32 -13.37 8.68
N SER A 99 -15.53 -12.10 8.32
CA SER A 99 -16.38 -11.17 9.09
C SER A 99 -17.85 -11.58 9.15
N ARG A 100 -18.30 -12.48 8.26
CA ARG A 100 -19.64 -13.10 8.35
C ARG A 100 -19.85 -13.85 9.66
N ALA A 101 -18.78 -14.30 10.32
CA ALA A 101 -18.89 -14.94 11.62
C ALA A 101 -19.45 -14.01 12.71
N ALA A 102 -19.14 -12.71 12.62
CA ALA A 102 -19.62 -11.70 13.55
C ALA A 102 -20.96 -11.06 13.14
N PHE A 103 -21.13 -10.80 11.82
CA PHE A 103 -22.26 -10.00 11.30
C PHE A 103 -23.34 -10.84 10.63
N GLY A 104 -23.13 -12.14 10.45
CA GLY A 104 -23.98 -12.99 9.61
C GLY A 104 -23.84 -12.64 8.12
N THR A 105 -24.45 -13.44 7.26
CA THR A 105 -24.29 -13.28 5.79
C THR A 105 -24.95 -11.99 5.27
N GLN A 106 -26.09 -11.60 5.81
CA GLN A 106 -26.80 -10.39 5.36
C GLN A 106 -26.24 -9.12 6.03
N GLY A 107 -26.02 -9.15 7.35
CA GLY A 107 -25.46 -8.01 8.08
C GLY A 107 -24.07 -7.62 7.60
N ASN A 108 -23.29 -8.59 7.14
CA ASN A 108 -21.94 -8.39 6.59
C ASN A 108 -21.91 -7.55 5.30
N LYS A 109 -23.06 -7.34 4.64
CA LYS A 109 -23.10 -6.47 3.47
C LYS A 109 -22.79 -5.01 3.80
N ILE A 110 -23.12 -4.55 5.01
CA ILE A 110 -22.84 -3.16 5.44
C ILE A 110 -21.31 -2.93 5.55
N PRO A 111 -20.56 -3.63 6.43
CA PRO A 111 -19.12 -3.47 6.47
C PRO A 111 -18.44 -3.84 5.15
N GLY A 112 -19.00 -4.78 4.38
CA GLY A 112 -18.50 -5.13 3.05
C GLY A 112 -18.57 -3.97 2.05
N VAL A 113 -19.67 -3.23 1.98
CA VAL A 113 -19.81 -2.03 1.12
C VAL A 113 -18.82 -0.96 1.56
N ILE A 114 -18.72 -0.70 2.86
CA ILE A 114 -17.76 0.29 3.40
C ILE A 114 -16.32 -0.11 3.05
N SER A 115 -15.96 -1.38 3.26
CA SER A 115 -14.65 -1.91 2.89
C SER A 115 -14.36 -1.74 1.40
N TRP A 116 -15.31 -2.11 0.55
CA TRP A 116 -15.18 -1.99 -0.90
C TRP A 116 -14.99 -0.55 -1.35
N MET A 117 -15.81 0.39 -0.86
CA MET A 117 -15.70 1.82 -1.17
C MET A 117 -14.36 2.40 -0.69
N THR A 118 -13.93 2.02 0.52
CA THR A 118 -12.65 2.46 1.08
C THR A 118 -11.48 1.98 0.22
N SER A 119 -11.48 0.72 -0.21
CA SER A 119 -10.45 0.17 -1.09
C SER A 119 -10.42 0.92 -2.42
N ILE A 120 -11.56 1.03 -3.13
CA ILE A 120 -11.62 1.76 -4.40
C ILE A 120 -11.15 3.22 -4.25
N GLY A 121 -11.51 3.88 -3.15
CA GLY A 121 -11.06 5.26 -2.88
C GLY A 121 -9.54 5.37 -2.74
N TRP A 122 -8.92 4.48 -1.95
CA TRP A 122 -7.47 4.46 -1.78
C TRP A 122 -6.73 4.15 -3.09
N GLU A 123 -7.17 3.14 -3.82
CA GLU A 123 -6.55 2.72 -5.07
C GLU A 123 -6.67 3.80 -6.15
N THR A 124 -7.81 4.47 -6.23
CA THR A 124 -8.00 5.64 -7.10
C THR A 124 -7.03 6.76 -6.73
N SER A 125 -6.83 7.05 -5.44
CA SER A 125 -5.88 8.05 -4.98
C SER A 125 -4.44 7.69 -5.34
N LEU A 126 -4.05 6.41 -5.23
CA LEU A 126 -2.73 5.94 -5.65
C LEU A 126 -2.52 6.08 -7.16
N ALA A 127 -3.53 5.75 -7.96
CA ALA A 127 -3.48 5.90 -9.42
C ALA A 127 -3.38 7.38 -9.84
N ILE A 128 -4.16 8.27 -9.24
CA ILE A 128 -4.10 9.71 -9.47
C ILE A 128 -2.69 10.23 -9.14
N THR A 129 -2.15 9.85 -7.97
CA THR A 129 -0.81 10.26 -7.55
C THR A 129 0.26 9.80 -8.55
N ALA A 130 0.16 8.58 -9.08
CA ALA A 130 1.09 8.06 -10.09
C ALA A 130 1.02 8.86 -11.40
N VAL A 131 -0.18 9.23 -11.85
CA VAL A 131 -0.38 10.05 -13.05
C VAL A 131 0.18 11.46 -12.87
N LEU A 132 -0.11 12.10 -11.73
CA LEU A 132 0.38 13.45 -11.45
C LEU A 132 1.90 13.47 -11.25
N ALA A 133 2.47 12.49 -10.55
CA ALA A 133 3.92 12.33 -10.42
C ALA A 133 4.61 12.25 -11.79
N THR A 134 4.03 11.48 -12.72
CA THR A 134 4.56 11.37 -14.09
C THR A 134 4.62 12.75 -14.76
N THR A 135 3.54 13.52 -14.71
CA THR A 135 3.50 14.86 -15.35
C THR A 135 4.45 15.84 -14.69
N THR A 136 4.57 15.81 -13.36
CA THR A 136 5.48 16.70 -12.63
C THR A 136 6.94 16.42 -12.97
N ILE A 137 7.36 15.15 -12.99
CA ILE A 137 8.74 14.79 -13.32
C ILE A 137 9.04 15.07 -14.80
N PHE A 138 8.11 14.78 -15.73
CA PHE A 138 8.28 15.11 -17.16
C PHE A 138 8.49 16.61 -17.37
N ARG A 139 7.71 17.44 -16.67
CA ARG A 139 7.87 18.90 -16.70
C ARG A 139 9.27 19.31 -16.21
N ARG A 140 9.79 18.72 -15.13
CA ARG A 140 11.13 18.99 -14.61
C ARG A 140 12.25 18.60 -15.58
N LEU A 141 12.02 17.58 -16.38
CA LEU A 141 12.95 17.13 -17.43
C LEU A 141 12.86 17.97 -18.71
N GLY A 142 11.96 18.97 -18.75
CA GLY A 142 11.70 19.75 -19.96
C GLY A 142 10.91 18.97 -21.03
N TRP A 143 10.29 17.84 -20.65
CA TRP A 143 9.47 17.03 -21.54
C TRP A 143 8.01 17.52 -21.56
N SER A 144 7.23 17.06 -22.56
CA SER A 144 5.79 17.32 -22.58
C SER A 144 5.13 16.79 -21.30
N SER A 145 4.24 17.58 -20.71
CA SER A 145 3.50 17.26 -19.48
C SER A 145 2.02 17.61 -19.57
N GLY A 146 1.51 17.79 -20.79
CA GLY A 146 0.11 18.16 -21.08
C GLY A 146 -0.86 16.99 -20.95
N ASN A 147 -2.10 17.23 -21.39
CA ASN A 147 -3.20 16.26 -21.26
C ASN A 147 -2.91 14.92 -21.94
N SER A 148 -2.18 14.91 -23.06
CA SER A 148 -1.78 13.66 -23.74
C SER A 148 -0.93 12.76 -22.82
N VAL A 149 0.01 13.36 -22.07
CA VAL A 149 0.83 12.61 -21.10
C VAL A 149 -0.03 12.07 -19.96
N LYS A 150 -0.97 12.88 -19.43
CA LYS A 150 -1.91 12.44 -18.40
C LYS A 150 -2.76 11.25 -18.86
N ILE A 151 -3.28 11.31 -20.09
CA ILE A 151 -4.08 10.22 -20.68
C ILE A 151 -3.22 8.96 -20.82
N CYS A 152 -2.03 9.07 -21.43
CA CYS A 152 -1.13 7.93 -21.60
C CYS A 152 -0.72 7.34 -20.25
N ALA A 153 -0.36 8.18 -19.27
CA ALA A 153 -0.02 7.72 -17.93
C ALA A 153 -1.20 6.99 -17.27
N THR A 154 -2.43 7.52 -17.37
CA THR A 154 -3.63 6.85 -16.81
C THR A 154 -3.84 5.49 -17.46
N ILE A 155 -3.75 5.38 -18.79
CA ILE A 155 -3.92 4.09 -19.49
C ILE A 155 -2.85 3.08 -19.07
N ILE A 156 -1.59 3.51 -18.97
CA ILE A 156 -0.49 2.62 -18.57
C ILE A 156 -0.67 2.17 -17.13
N VAL A 157 -0.98 3.09 -16.21
CA VAL A 157 -1.21 2.78 -14.79
C VAL A 157 -2.37 1.79 -14.65
N ALA A 158 -3.52 2.07 -15.29
CA ALA A 158 -4.69 1.19 -15.28
C ALA A 158 -4.37 -0.20 -15.82
N PHE A 159 -3.67 -0.29 -16.96
CA PHE A 159 -3.29 -1.56 -17.56
C PHE A 159 -2.37 -2.39 -16.63
N LEU A 160 -1.42 -1.76 -15.97
CA LEU A 160 -0.50 -2.43 -15.05
C LEU A 160 -1.22 -2.92 -13.78
N ILE A 161 -2.13 -2.11 -13.23
CA ILE A 161 -2.91 -2.48 -12.05
C ILE A 161 -3.81 -3.68 -12.38
N VAL A 162 -4.60 -3.58 -13.46
CA VAL A 162 -5.53 -4.66 -13.84
C VAL A 162 -4.79 -5.94 -14.21
N GLY A 163 -3.67 -5.83 -14.92
CA GLY A 163 -2.85 -6.99 -15.30
C GLY A 163 -2.36 -7.76 -14.07
N GLY A 164 -1.87 -7.05 -13.05
CA GLY A 164 -1.46 -7.64 -11.78
C GLY A 164 -2.64 -8.25 -11.00
N ALA A 165 -3.70 -7.48 -10.80
CA ALA A 165 -4.85 -7.89 -9.99
C ALA A 165 -5.61 -9.08 -10.59
N VAL A 166 -5.83 -9.11 -11.91
CA VAL A 166 -6.48 -10.21 -12.65
C VAL A 166 -5.66 -11.49 -12.59
N ALA A 167 -4.34 -11.39 -12.61
CA ALA A 167 -3.45 -12.56 -12.56
C ALA A 167 -3.60 -13.37 -11.25
N GLY A 168 -3.84 -12.69 -10.11
CA GLY A 168 -4.17 -13.31 -8.83
C GLY A 168 -2.97 -13.60 -7.94
N TYR A 169 -3.24 -14.17 -6.76
CA TYR A 169 -2.34 -14.28 -5.62
C TYR A 169 -0.91 -14.71 -5.98
N HIS A 170 -0.73 -15.83 -6.67
CA HIS A 170 0.61 -16.38 -6.92
C HIS A 170 1.47 -15.49 -7.83
N ILE A 171 0.84 -14.81 -8.80
CA ILE A 171 1.54 -13.90 -9.71
C ILE A 171 1.82 -12.59 -8.98
N ILE A 172 0.84 -12.09 -8.21
CA ILE A 172 1.01 -10.90 -7.38
C ILE A 172 2.19 -11.09 -6.41
N MET A 173 2.29 -12.23 -5.72
CA MET A 173 3.40 -12.50 -4.79
C MET A 173 4.78 -12.43 -5.48
N LYS A 174 4.91 -12.94 -6.69
CA LYS A 174 6.15 -12.81 -7.49
C LYS A 174 6.41 -11.37 -7.91
N LEU A 175 5.38 -10.67 -8.36
CA LEU A 175 5.47 -9.27 -8.74
C LEU A 175 5.88 -8.42 -7.55
N GLN A 176 5.25 -8.61 -6.39
CA GLN A 176 5.59 -7.89 -5.16
C GLN A 176 7.04 -8.14 -4.72
N ALA A 177 7.56 -9.36 -4.92
CA ALA A 177 8.96 -9.64 -4.65
C ALA A 177 9.91 -8.79 -5.52
N VAL A 178 9.64 -8.71 -6.82
CA VAL A 178 10.43 -7.88 -7.75
C VAL A 178 10.29 -6.40 -7.40
N LEU A 179 9.06 -5.94 -7.17
CA LEU A 179 8.80 -4.55 -6.80
C LEU A 179 9.50 -4.17 -5.49
N THR A 180 9.48 -5.04 -4.48
CA THR A 180 10.19 -4.84 -3.20
C THR A 180 11.66 -4.50 -3.42
N TRP A 181 12.35 -5.26 -4.24
CA TRP A 181 13.79 -5.04 -4.48
C TRP A 181 14.04 -3.75 -5.27
N ILE A 182 13.30 -3.52 -6.36
CA ILE A 182 13.50 -2.33 -7.19
C ILE A 182 13.18 -1.06 -6.38
N THR A 183 11.98 -0.99 -5.79
CA THR A 183 11.56 0.19 -5.04
C THR A 183 12.38 0.38 -3.77
N GLY A 184 12.72 -0.70 -3.07
CA GLY A 184 13.55 -0.65 -1.86
C GLY A 184 14.94 -0.07 -2.14
N ILE A 185 15.64 -0.56 -3.16
CA ILE A 185 16.97 -0.06 -3.53
C ILE A 185 16.91 1.42 -3.93
N LEU A 186 15.97 1.79 -4.81
CA LEU A 186 15.83 3.17 -5.27
C LEU A 186 15.43 4.11 -4.13
N THR A 187 14.61 3.65 -3.19
CA THR A 187 14.22 4.42 -2.00
C THR A 187 15.42 4.62 -1.06
N VAL A 188 16.26 3.60 -0.86
CA VAL A 188 17.49 3.74 -0.06
C VAL A 188 18.42 4.76 -0.69
N ILE A 189 18.63 4.71 -2.00
CA ILE A 189 19.45 5.71 -2.71
C ILE A 189 18.86 7.10 -2.51
N TYR A 190 17.53 7.25 -2.66
CA TYR A 190 16.85 8.51 -2.39
C TYR A 190 17.14 9.02 -0.97
N LEU A 191 16.95 8.19 0.05
CA LEU A 191 17.16 8.57 1.45
C LEU A 191 18.60 9.01 1.71
N VAL A 192 19.59 8.30 1.15
CA VAL A 192 21.01 8.70 1.26
C VAL A 192 21.24 10.08 0.66
N MET A 193 20.66 10.37 -0.50
CA MET A 193 20.78 11.69 -1.13
C MET A 193 20.06 12.77 -0.33
N ALA A 194 18.93 12.45 0.30
CA ALA A 194 18.12 13.36 1.10
C ALA A 194 18.83 13.80 2.40
N VAL A 195 19.75 13.01 2.96
CA VAL A 195 20.44 13.31 4.23
C VAL A 195 21.13 14.67 4.20
N SER A 196 21.72 15.09 3.08
CA SER A 196 22.40 16.38 2.95
C SER A 196 21.45 17.60 3.04
N HIS A 197 20.14 17.38 2.97
CA HIS A 197 19.11 18.42 3.06
C HIS A 197 18.45 18.48 4.45
N ILE A 198 18.93 17.69 5.42
CA ILE A 198 18.39 17.62 6.78
C ILE A 198 19.14 18.59 7.68
N ASP A 199 18.38 19.52 8.27
CA ASP A 199 18.84 20.36 9.39
C ASP A 199 18.34 19.73 10.70
N TRP A 200 19.24 19.01 11.37
CA TRP A 200 18.93 18.33 12.63
C TRP A 200 18.53 19.28 13.76
N TYR A 201 19.16 20.45 13.82
CA TYR A 201 18.84 21.43 14.84
C TYR A 201 17.44 22.00 14.62
N ALA A 202 17.10 22.43 13.41
CA ALA A 202 15.77 22.90 13.08
C ALA A 202 14.71 21.82 13.37
N ALA A 203 14.96 20.57 12.99
CA ALA A 203 14.01 19.48 13.21
C ALA A 203 13.77 19.19 14.69
N THR A 204 14.83 19.11 15.50
CA THR A 204 14.71 18.68 16.91
C THR A 204 14.33 19.82 17.86
N SER A 205 14.42 21.09 17.43
CA SER A 205 14.05 22.25 18.23
C SER A 205 12.58 22.66 18.16
N LEU A 206 11.76 21.93 17.39
CA LEU A 206 10.33 22.20 17.30
C LEU A 206 9.63 22.06 18.68
N PRO A 207 8.78 23.04 19.08
CA PRO A 207 8.12 23.01 20.38
C PRO A 207 7.14 21.84 20.49
N ALA A 208 6.95 21.36 21.72
CA ALA A 208 5.96 20.32 21.97
C ALA A 208 4.53 20.88 21.88
N ALA A 209 3.66 20.14 21.23
CA ALA A 209 2.23 20.43 21.17
C ALA A 209 1.47 19.85 22.38
N SER A 210 0.21 20.22 22.52
CA SER A 210 -0.68 19.66 23.54
C SER A 210 -0.94 18.16 23.32
N PHE A 211 -1.36 17.47 24.37
CA PHE A 211 -1.70 16.05 24.29
C PHE A 211 -2.83 15.76 23.28
N PRO A 212 -3.94 16.54 23.21
CA PRO A 212 -4.94 16.35 22.16
C PRO A 212 -4.38 16.47 20.74
N THR A 213 -3.48 17.42 20.50
CA THR A 213 -2.80 17.59 19.21
C THR A 213 -1.93 16.36 18.87
N PHE A 214 -1.18 15.82 19.82
CA PHE A 214 -0.43 14.57 19.67
C PHE A 214 -1.36 13.40 19.31
N VAL A 215 -2.51 13.27 19.99
CA VAL A 215 -3.51 12.24 19.67
C VAL A 215 -4.04 12.41 18.25
N GLY A 216 -4.23 13.64 17.77
CA GLY A 216 -4.58 13.91 16.37
C GLY A 216 -3.54 13.38 15.39
N ALA A 217 -2.26 13.66 15.61
CA ALA A 217 -1.16 13.14 14.78
C ALA A 217 -1.05 11.61 14.85
N LEU A 218 -1.23 11.01 16.03
CA LEU A 218 -1.28 9.56 16.21
C LEU A 218 -2.44 8.94 15.42
N THR A 219 -3.63 9.54 15.49
CA THR A 219 -4.81 9.07 14.76
C THR A 219 -4.60 9.16 13.26
N LEU A 220 -4.04 10.27 12.76
CA LEU A 220 -3.66 10.42 11.35
C LEU A 220 -2.74 9.27 10.92
N THR A 221 -1.70 9.00 11.70
CA THR A 221 -0.74 7.92 11.39
C THR A 221 -1.43 6.55 11.36
N MET A 222 -2.28 6.24 12.34
CA MET A 222 -2.98 4.96 12.39
C MET A 222 -3.95 4.79 11.23
N THR A 223 -4.74 5.81 10.91
CA THR A 223 -5.77 5.74 9.87
C THR A 223 -5.18 5.77 8.46
N GLY A 224 -4.15 6.58 8.26
CA GLY A 224 -3.44 6.68 6.98
C GLY A 224 -2.52 5.49 6.68
N THR A 225 -2.28 4.62 7.66
CA THR A 225 -1.42 3.44 7.48
C THR A 225 -2.20 2.14 7.76
N GLY A 226 -1.89 1.42 8.82
CA GLY A 226 -2.38 0.05 9.05
C GLY A 226 -3.89 -0.10 9.16
N LEU A 227 -4.63 0.87 9.74
CA LEU A 227 -6.09 0.74 9.87
C LEU A 227 -6.79 0.66 8.51
N GLY A 228 -6.29 1.37 7.50
CA GLY A 228 -6.81 1.31 6.13
C GLY A 228 -6.67 -0.08 5.47
N TRP A 229 -5.78 -0.93 5.98
CA TRP A 229 -5.52 -2.28 5.46
C TRP A 229 -6.20 -3.41 6.23
N THR A 230 -6.85 -3.11 7.37
CA THR A 230 -7.47 -4.14 8.23
C THR A 230 -8.56 -4.94 7.51
N ASN A 231 -9.31 -4.28 6.64
CA ASN A 231 -10.44 -4.85 5.89
C ASN A 231 -10.02 -5.88 4.82
N ILE A 232 -8.71 -5.99 4.50
CA ILE A 232 -8.18 -6.89 3.48
C ILE A 232 -7.01 -7.77 3.97
N ALA A 233 -6.62 -7.68 5.23
CA ALA A 233 -5.40 -8.31 5.74
C ALA A 233 -5.42 -9.85 5.69
N ALA A 234 -6.57 -10.50 5.83
CA ALA A 234 -6.70 -11.95 5.73
C ALA A 234 -6.57 -12.49 4.31
N ASP A 235 -6.79 -11.65 3.30
CA ASP A 235 -6.74 -12.05 1.89
C ASP A 235 -5.33 -12.53 1.48
N TRP A 236 -4.30 -11.99 2.12
CA TRP A 236 -2.89 -12.31 1.89
C TRP A 236 -2.40 -13.51 2.71
N SER A 237 -3.10 -13.86 3.79
CA SER A 237 -2.72 -14.95 4.70
C SER A 237 -3.55 -16.23 4.54
N ARG A 238 -4.61 -16.22 3.72
CA ARG A 238 -5.50 -17.37 3.51
C ARG A 238 -4.82 -18.59 2.89
N TYR A 239 -3.67 -18.39 2.22
CA TYR A 239 -2.84 -19.44 1.61
C TYR A 239 -1.75 -19.97 2.54
N GLN A 240 -1.66 -19.47 3.77
CA GLN A 240 -0.69 -19.92 4.75
C GLN A 240 -0.94 -21.36 5.22
N SER A 241 0.13 -22.13 5.44
CA SER A 241 0.02 -23.47 6.00
C SER A 241 -0.72 -23.46 7.34
N ARG A 242 -1.57 -24.46 7.62
CA ARG A 242 -2.26 -24.59 8.91
C ARG A 242 -1.29 -24.75 10.07
N THR A 243 -0.13 -25.35 9.85
CA THR A 243 0.88 -25.59 10.85
C THR A 243 1.72 -24.36 11.18
N SER A 244 1.66 -23.30 10.36
CA SER A 244 2.42 -22.08 10.60
C SER A 244 2.06 -21.44 11.94
N PRO A 245 3.04 -21.01 12.75
CA PRO A 245 2.78 -20.33 14.03
C PRO A 245 2.04 -19.00 13.78
N GLY A 246 0.97 -18.74 14.54
CA GLY A 246 0.19 -17.49 14.42
C GLY A 246 1.04 -16.25 14.68
N PHE A 247 1.95 -16.31 15.67
CA PHE A 247 2.88 -15.22 15.95
C PHE A 247 3.77 -14.89 14.74
N ALA A 248 4.32 -15.91 14.06
CA ALA A 248 5.16 -15.68 12.89
C ALA A 248 4.39 -15.01 11.74
N ILE A 249 3.11 -15.37 11.53
CA ILE A 249 2.24 -14.74 10.54
C ILE A 249 2.02 -13.26 10.89
N ALA A 250 1.65 -12.98 12.15
CA ALA A 250 1.46 -11.60 12.60
C ALA A 250 2.77 -10.80 12.51
N PHE A 251 3.88 -11.37 12.96
CA PHE A 251 5.19 -10.73 12.92
C PHE A 251 5.60 -10.33 11.51
N TRP A 252 5.59 -11.25 10.54
CA TRP A 252 6.02 -10.96 9.17
C TRP A 252 5.08 -9.98 8.46
N ASN A 253 3.78 -10.01 8.76
CA ASN A 253 2.82 -9.02 8.29
C ASN A 253 3.15 -7.62 8.83
N VAL A 254 3.27 -7.49 10.15
CA VAL A 254 3.55 -6.21 10.82
C VAL A 254 4.92 -5.68 10.45
N PHE A 255 5.95 -6.52 10.46
CA PHE A 255 7.32 -6.12 10.15
C PHE A 255 7.47 -5.67 8.71
N GLY A 256 6.88 -6.41 7.76
CA GLY A 256 6.91 -6.05 6.34
C GLY A 256 6.28 -4.68 6.08
N ALA A 257 5.15 -4.38 6.71
CA ALA A 257 4.45 -3.12 6.53
C ALA A 257 5.09 -1.96 7.31
N SER A 258 5.46 -2.19 8.57
CA SER A 258 5.90 -1.12 9.48
C SER A 258 7.32 -0.65 9.19
N LEU A 259 8.23 -1.55 8.81
CA LEU A 259 9.63 -1.22 8.58
C LEU A 259 9.82 -0.10 7.56
N PRO A 260 9.29 -0.19 6.33
CA PRO A 260 9.49 0.88 5.36
C PRO A 260 8.79 2.17 5.77
N LEU A 261 7.58 2.10 6.33
CA LEU A 261 6.83 3.29 6.72
C LEU A 261 7.49 4.06 7.85
N VAL A 262 7.98 3.39 8.89
CA VAL A 262 8.68 4.08 9.99
C VAL A 262 9.90 4.82 9.46
N ILE A 263 10.68 4.20 8.57
CA ILE A 263 11.87 4.84 7.97
C ILE A 263 11.45 6.04 7.10
N LEU A 264 10.46 5.85 6.23
CA LEU A 264 10.04 6.87 5.27
C LEU A 264 9.36 8.06 5.96
N ILE A 265 8.44 7.82 6.89
CA ILE A 265 7.77 8.88 7.64
C ILE A 265 8.81 9.68 8.45
N THR A 266 9.77 8.99 9.09
CA THR A 266 10.86 9.67 9.81
C THR A 266 11.73 10.52 8.87
N GLY A 267 12.09 9.99 7.71
CA GLY A 267 12.84 10.74 6.69
C GLY A 267 12.07 11.97 6.18
N GLY A 268 10.78 11.80 5.90
CA GLY A 268 9.90 12.88 5.49
C GLY A 268 9.71 13.95 6.58
N LEU A 269 9.58 13.52 7.84
CA LEU A 269 9.51 14.41 9.00
C LEU A 269 10.78 15.26 9.11
N LEU A 270 11.95 14.65 9.00
CA LEU A 270 13.24 15.36 9.06
C LEU A 270 13.37 16.39 7.94
N LEU A 271 13.03 16.01 6.70
CA LEU A 271 13.07 16.93 5.56
C LEU A 271 12.08 18.08 5.69
N ALA A 272 10.83 17.78 6.06
CA ALA A 272 9.78 18.80 6.23
C ALA A 272 10.10 19.77 7.41
N ALA A 273 10.64 19.26 8.50
CA ALA A 273 11.06 20.07 9.64
C ALA A 273 12.27 20.97 9.32
N SER A 274 13.11 20.56 8.38
CA SER A 274 14.30 21.32 7.96
C SER A 274 13.98 22.51 7.06
N SER A 275 12.81 22.51 6.40
CA SER A 275 12.42 23.58 5.46
C SER A 275 10.90 23.73 5.40
N LYS A 276 10.40 24.88 5.90
CA LYS A 276 8.96 25.20 5.81
C LYS A 276 8.46 25.19 4.37
N ASN A 277 9.23 25.73 3.42
CA ASN A 277 8.84 25.75 2.01
C ASN A 277 8.71 24.33 1.45
N LEU A 278 9.60 23.41 1.83
CA LEU A 278 9.52 22.00 1.42
C LEU A 278 8.33 21.31 2.10
N SER A 279 8.07 21.58 3.37
CA SER A 279 6.90 21.06 4.09
C SER A 279 5.58 21.45 3.41
N ASP A 280 5.42 22.74 3.10
CA ASP A 280 4.23 23.27 2.44
C ASP A 280 4.08 22.67 1.01
N ALA A 281 5.18 22.53 0.29
CA ALA A 281 5.19 21.93 -1.04
C ALA A 281 4.83 20.43 -1.02
N ILE A 282 5.29 19.67 -0.01
CA ILE A 282 4.93 18.24 0.18
C ILE A 282 3.42 18.11 0.43
N GLY A 283 2.81 19.05 1.13
CA GLY A 283 1.36 19.10 1.35
C GLY A 283 0.55 19.24 0.06
N ALA A 284 1.09 19.94 -0.95
CA ALA A 284 0.42 20.21 -2.22
C ALA A 284 0.74 19.17 -3.32
N ASP A 285 1.99 18.75 -3.44
CA ASP A 285 2.46 17.76 -4.42
C ASP A 285 3.58 16.92 -3.77
N PRO A 286 3.23 15.85 -3.06
CA PRO A 286 4.20 15.04 -2.30
C PRO A 286 5.38 14.54 -3.14
N ILE A 287 5.11 13.99 -4.31
CA ILE A 287 6.16 13.39 -5.15
C ILE A 287 6.99 14.49 -5.83
N GLY A 288 6.33 15.52 -6.36
CA GLY A 288 7.02 16.62 -7.02
C GLY A 288 7.88 17.44 -6.05
N ALA A 289 7.41 17.68 -4.84
CA ALA A 289 8.18 18.38 -3.81
C ALA A 289 9.43 17.58 -3.41
N LEU A 290 9.30 16.28 -3.13
CA LEU A 290 10.42 15.40 -2.80
C LEU A 290 11.43 15.26 -3.94
N ALA A 291 11.00 15.44 -5.20
CA ALA A 291 11.89 15.47 -6.35
C ALA A 291 12.73 16.76 -6.45
N THR A 292 12.38 17.85 -5.71
CA THR A 292 13.10 19.14 -5.81
C THR A 292 14.53 19.07 -5.33
N ILE A 293 14.82 18.18 -4.39
CA ILE A 293 16.14 18.01 -3.79
C ILE A 293 17.06 17.07 -4.59
N LEU A 294 16.57 16.51 -5.69
CA LEU A 294 17.29 15.50 -6.47
C LEU A 294 18.02 16.10 -7.67
N PRO A 295 19.19 15.57 -8.02
CA PRO A 295 19.85 15.89 -9.28
C PRO A 295 19.07 15.30 -10.46
N THR A 296 19.18 15.94 -11.63
CA THR A 296 18.40 15.60 -12.82
C THR A 296 18.54 14.13 -13.25
N TRP A 297 19.72 13.54 -13.09
CA TRP A 297 19.96 12.14 -13.49
C TRP A 297 19.16 11.14 -12.66
N PHE A 298 18.78 11.49 -11.41
CA PHE A 298 18.02 10.59 -10.54
C PHE A 298 16.51 10.79 -10.64
N LEU A 299 16.02 11.79 -11.36
CA LEU A 299 14.58 12.05 -11.48
C LEU A 299 13.81 10.88 -12.12
N ILE A 300 14.38 10.21 -13.12
CA ILE A 300 13.73 9.04 -13.74
C ILE A 300 13.75 7.81 -12.80
N PRO A 301 14.88 7.40 -12.20
CA PRO A 301 14.88 6.37 -11.17
C PRO A 301 13.91 6.66 -10.02
N PHE A 302 13.83 7.91 -9.56
CA PHE A 302 12.91 8.33 -8.50
C PHE A 302 11.45 8.19 -8.93
N LEU A 303 11.08 8.67 -10.14
CA LEU A 303 9.74 8.51 -10.68
C LEU A 303 9.37 7.04 -10.79
N LEU A 304 10.31 6.21 -11.25
CA LEU A 304 10.09 4.78 -11.36
C LEU A 304 9.81 4.15 -10.00
N ALA A 305 10.61 4.49 -8.97
CA ALA A 305 10.36 4.03 -7.60
C ALA A 305 8.98 4.47 -7.09
N ALA A 306 8.61 5.73 -7.31
CA ALA A 306 7.32 6.27 -6.90
C ALA A 306 6.15 5.54 -7.58
N ILE A 307 6.17 5.42 -8.91
CA ILE A 307 5.10 4.73 -9.64
C ILE A 307 5.01 3.26 -9.26
N LEU A 308 6.11 2.53 -9.24
CA LEU A 308 6.11 1.09 -8.95
C LEU A 308 5.61 0.79 -7.54
N SER A 309 5.94 1.63 -6.55
CA SER A 309 5.44 1.48 -5.18
C SER A 309 3.94 1.77 -5.06
N LEU A 310 3.45 2.81 -5.75
CA LEU A 310 2.01 3.11 -5.80
C LEU A 310 1.24 1.98 -6.50
N LEU A 311 1.78 1.44 -7.60
CA LEU A 311 1.21 0.29 -8.29
C LEU A 311 1.18 -0.96 -7.41
N ALA A 312 2.22 -1.21 -6.59
CA ALA A 312 2.26 -2.34 -5.67
C ALA A 312 1.07 -2.30 -4.71
N GLY A 313 0.77 -1.14 -4.12
CA GLY A 313 -0.39 -0.94 -3.26
C GLY A 313 -1.70 -1.11 -4.01
N ALA A 314 -1.87 -0.47 -5.16
CA ALA A 314 -3.09 -0.51 -5.95
C ALA A 314 -3.42 -1.93 -6.46
N ILE A 315 -2.43 -2.71 -6.91
CA ILE A 315 -2.62 -4.11 -7.32
C ILE A 315 -3.16 -4.95 -6.15
N ASN A 316 -2.58 -4.78 -4.95
CA ASN A 316 -3.03 -5.49 -3.76
C ASN A 316 -4.47 -5.10 -3.40
N GLY A 317 -4.78 -3.82 -3.48
CA GLY A 317 -6.10 -3.30 -3.18
C GLY A 317 -7.17 -3.80 -4.16
N ILE A 318 -6.96 -3.66 -5.49
CA ILE A 318 -7.91 -4.12 -6.52
C ILE A 318 -8.12 -5.65 -6.47
N TYR A 319 -7.09 -6.42 -6.15
CA TYR A 319 -7.28 -7.85 -5.90
C TYR A 319 -8.25 -8.10 -4.74
N SER A 320 -8.07 -7.40 -3.63
CA SER A 320 -8.88 -7.57 -2.41
C SER A 320 -10.26 -6.93 -2.53
N SER A 321 -10.41 -5.78 -3.20
CA SER A 321 -11.71 -5.16 -3.46
C SER A 321 -12.58 -6.07 -4.33
N GLY A 322 -12.00 -6.72 -5.36
CA GLY A 322 -12.69 -7.73 -6.15
C GLY A 322 -13.21 -8.91 -5.30
N LEU A 323 -12.44 -9.40 -4.33
CA LEU A 323 -12.91 -10.43 -3.38
C LEU A 323 -14.05 -9.91 -2.50
N THR A 324 -13.97 -8.66 -2.07
CA THR A 324 -15.03 -8.01 -1.29
C THR A 324 -16.31 -7.87 -2.11
N LEU A 325 -16.21 -7.48 -3.38
CA LEU A 325 -17.35 -7.37 -4.30
C LEU A 325 -18.09 -8.71 -4.45
N LEU A 326 -17.34 -9.83 -4.59
CA LEU A 326 -17.94 -11.18 -4.59
C LEU A 326 -18.63 -11.50 -3.27
N THR A 327 -18.07 -11.04 -2.15
CA THR A 327 -18.65 -11.26 -0.81
C THR A 327 -19.98 -10.52 -0.64
N LEU A 328 -20.19 -9.40 -1.33
CA LEU A 328 -21.42 -8.64 -1.37
C LEU A 328 -22.56 -9.37 -2.14
N GLY A 329 -22.20 -10.40 -2.90
CA GLY A 329 -23.16 -11.25 -3.64
C GLY A 329 -23.17 -11.02 -5.15
N ILE A 330 -22.24 -10.25 -5.69
CA ILE A 330 -22.04 -10.11 -7.14
C ILE A 330 -21.54 -11.44 -7.69
N ARG A 331 -22.29 -12.04 -8.60
CA ARG A 331 -22.04 -13.39 -9.13
C ARG A 331 -21.26 -13.32 -10.45
N VAL A 332 -19.99 -13.03 -10.36
CA VAL A 332 -19.06 -13.03 -11.50
C VAL A 332 -17.79 -13.81 -11.14
N PRO A 333 -17.02 -14.29 -12.11
CA PRO A 333 -15.68 -14.85 -11.83
C PRO A 333 -14.77 -13.83 -11.16
N ARG A 334 -13.85 -14.29 -10.28
CA ARG A 334 -12.90 -13.41 -9.57
C ARG A 334 -12.17 -12.42 -10.49
N PRO A 335 -11.63 -12.83 -11.66
CA PRO A 335 -10.97 -11.88 -12.56
C PRO A 335 -11.91 -10.78 -13.07
N ALA A 336 -13.18 -11.10 -13.31
CA ALA A 336 -14.18 -10.12 -13.73
C ALA A 336 -14.52 -9.12 -12.62
N ALA A 337 -14.53 -9.54 -11.36
CA ALA A 337 -14.70 -8.63 -10.22
C ALA A 337 -13.57 -7.59 -10.18
N SER A 338 -12.32 -8.02 -10.34
CA SER A 338 -11.18 -7.09 -10.41
C SER A 338 -11.25 -6.14 -11.62
N LEU A 339 -11.78 -6.59 -12.77
CA LEU A 339 -12.01 -5.73 -13.94
C LEU A 339 -13.09 -4.67 -13.70
N ILE A 340 -14.17 -5.02 -12.99
CA ILE A 340 -15.22 -4.05 -12.61
C ILE A 340 -14.62 -2.96 -11.72
N ASP A 341 -13.88 -3.35 -10.68
CA ASP A 341 -13.26 -2.42 -9.75
C ASP A 341 -12.24 -1.51 -10.45
N GLU A 342 -11.40 -2.07 -11.32
CA GLU A 342 -10.44 -1.30 -12.11
C GLU A 342 -11.11 -0.31 -13.06
N THR A 343 -12.25 -0.68 -13.64
CA THR A 343 -13.03 0.24 -14.49
C THR A 343 -13.50 1.45 -13.69
N ILE A 344 -13.99 1.22 -12.47
CA ILE A 344 -14.45 2.28 -11.56
C ILE A 344 -13.26 3.17 -11.16
N LEU A 345 -12.13 2.56 -10.79
CA LEU A 345 -10.88 3.26 -10.47
C LEU A 345 -10.42 4.16 -11.62
N THR A 346 -10.38 3.60 -12.85
CA THR A 346 -9.94 4.34 -14.05
C THR A 346 -10.84 5.54 -14.33
N ILE A 347 -12.18 5.36 -14.25
CA ILE A 347 -13.15 6.45 -14.41
C ILE A 347 -12.94 7.51 -13.32
N GLY A 348 -12.79 7.09 -12.07
CA GLY A 348 -12.50 7.99 -10.94
C GLY A 348 -11.21 8.77 -11.14
N THR A 349 -10.15 8.10 -11.58
CA THR A 349 -8.86 8.74 -11.89
C THR A 349 -9.00 9.78 -13.00
N LEU A 350 -9.64 9.44 -14.11
CA LEU A 350 -9.89 10.39 -15.20
C LEU A 350 -10.73 11.58 -14.74
N TYR A 351 -11.80 11.32 -13.96
CA TYR A 351 -12.65 12.40 -13.45
C TYR A 351 -11.83 13.38 -12.60
N VAL A 352 -11.06 12.89 -11.63
CA VAL A 352 -10.28 13.77 -10.76
C VAL A 352 -9.18 14.49 -11.53
N VAL A 353 -8.43 13.80 -12.38
CA VAL A 353 -7.30 14.40 -13.12
C VAL A 353 -7.73 15.48 -14.11
N PHE A 354 -8.93 15.36 -14.71
CA PHE A 354 -9.37 16.25 -15.79
C PHE A 354 -10.54 17.18 -15.43
N VAL A 355 -11.39 16.79 -14.48
CA VAL A 355 -12.64 17.54 -14.17
C VAL A 355 -12.57 18.18 -12.78
N ALA A 356 -12.01 17.49 -11.79
CA ALA A 356 -11.98 17.95 -10.42
C ALA A 356 -10.55 17.99 -9.82
N PRO A 357 -9.59 18.72 -10.43
CA PRO A 357 -8.18 18.70 -10.00
C PRO A 357 -7.97 19.26 -8.58
N ASN A 358 -8.95 19.96 -8.02
CA ASN A 358 -8.90 20.52 -6.65
C ASN A 358 -9.43 19.54 -5.59
N PHE A 359 -9.73 18.31 -5.98
CA PHE A 359 -10.26 17.28 -5.06
C PHE A 359 -9.16 16.58 -4.26
N ILE A 360 -7.90 16.81 -4.64
CA ILE A 360 -6.72 16.17 -4.03
C ILE A 360 -6.06 17.15 -3.06
#